data_a0aab147b8421d1f673120b5decf8665
#
_entry.id   a0aab147b8421d1f673120b5decf8665
#
_cell.length_a   1.000
_cell.length_b   1.000
_cell.length_c   1.000
_cell.angle_alpha   90.00
_cell.angle_beta   90.00
_cell.angle_gamma   90.00
#
_symmetry.space_group_name_H-M   'P 1'
#
loop_
_entity.id
_entity.type
_entity.pdbx_description
1 polymer ?
#
loop_
_entity_poly.entity_id
_entity_poly.type
_entity_poly.pdbx_seq_one_letter_code
_entity_poly.pdbx_strand_id
1 'polypeptide(L)'
;MAIISEAGFGSDLGAEKFLNMVSREGGLRISAILVVATVRALKSLGSGNGMESIRIGFTNLLHHVSNLKNFGFDPVIALNRFSSDTEEEITEVKNLLMDNHIEFGISEVFLKGGEGAMDLVNILIDKCNNDEIEVKHTYDYEDTINTKIEKIATHIYGVKSVNFQKSALINIKHIEQLGFSHLPICMAKNQYSFSGNDLGQDDNVLNVTSISVSSGAGFLVVYCGEIMTMPGLPKIPAACDITIDSKGNIFNLF
;
A
#
# COMPACT_ATOMS: atom_id res chain seq x y z
N MET A 1 -18.63 18.07 4.61
CA MET A 1 -17.69 17.58 5.62
C MET A 1 -16.97 16.38 5.02
N ALA A 2 -15.65 16.35 5.02
CA ALA A 2 -14.86 15.22 4.55
C ALA A 2 -14.21 14.50 5.74
N ILE A 3 -14.08 13.18 5.66
CA ILE A 3 -13.33 12.35 6.60
C ILE A 3 -12.08 11.87 5.89
N ILE A 4 -10.92 12.06 6.52
CA ILE A 4 -9.64 11.58 6.03
C ILE A 4 -9.27 10.34 6.83
N SER A 5 -8.92 9.27 6.12
CA SER A 5 -8.43 8.01 6.70
C SER A 5 -7.11 7.63 6.07
N GLU A 6 -6.29 6.91 6.79
CA GLU A 6 -5.01 6.37 6.31
C GLU A 6 -5.12 4.86 6.08
N ALA A 7 -4.50 4.39 4.98
CA ALA A 7 -4.26 2.98 4.72
C ALA A 7 -2.75 2.74 4.74
N GLY A 8 -2.29 1.84 5.59
CA GLY A 8 -0.86 1.60 5.82
C GLY A 8 -0.14 0.96 4.63
N PHE A 9 1.13 1.26 4.44
CA PHE A 9 1.97 0.80 3.34
C PHE A 9 1.49 1.27 1.96
N GLY A 10 1.71 0.46 0.92
CA GLY A 10 1.36 0.78 -0.46
C GLY A 10 -0.06 0.37 -0.86
N SER A 11 -0.38 0.61 -2.14
CA SER A 11 -1.68 0.28 -2.72
C SER A 11 -1.97 -1.24 -2.72
N ASP A 12 -0.91 -2.03 -2.76
CA ASP A 12 -0.93 -3.49 -2.78
C ASP A 12 -1.18 -4.11 -1.39
N LEU A 13 -1.09 -3.33 -0.32
CA LEU A 13 -1.33 -3.77 1.05
C LEU A 13 -2.51 -3.04 1.68
N GLY A 14 -2.29 -1.80 2.13
CA GLY A 14 -3.28 -1.06 2.88
C GLY A 14 -4.47 -0.64 2.03
N ALA A 15 -4.24 -0.07 0.84
CA ALA A 15 -5.33 0.37 -0.02
C ALA A 15 -6.15 -0.81 -0.56
N GLU A 16 -5.50 -1.92 -0.94
CA GLU A 16 -6.18 -3.15 -1.37
C GLU A 16 -7.19 -3.61 -0.31
N LYS A 17 -6.75 -3.74 0.95
CA LYS A 17 -7.62 -4.17 2.05
C LYS A 17 -8.71 -3.15 2.36
N PHE A 18 -8.37 -1.86 2.32
CA PHE A 18 -9.34 -0.81 2.55
C PHE A 18 -10.45 -0.81 1.49
N LEU A 19 -10.09 -0.97 0.21
CA LEU A 19 -11.03 -0.93 -0.91
C LEU A 19 -11.83 -2.23 -1.05
N ASN A 20 -11.19 -3.40 -0.94
CA ASN A 20 -11.87 -4.69 -1.10
C ASN A 20 -12.66 -5.14 0.13
N MET A 21 -12.29 -4.69 1.33
CA MET A 21 -12.89 -5.15 2.58
C MET A 21 -13.56 -4.01 3.36
N VAL A 22 -12.77 -3.03 3.85
CA VAL A 22 -13.27 -2.04 4.81
C VAL A 22 -14.35 -1.15 4.20
N SER A 23 -14.10 -0.59 3.02
CA SER A 23 -15.08 0.29 2.36
C SER A 23 -16.31 -0.48 1.90
N ARG A 24 -16.13 -1.72 1.46
CA ARG A 24 -17.19 -2.59 0.98
C ARG A 24 -18.12 -3.00 2.11
N GLU A 25 -17.58 -3.52 3.21
CA GLU A 25 -18.35 -3.91 4.40
C GLU A 25 -18.99 -2.70 5.12
N GLY A 26 -18.27 -1.59 5.16
CA GLY A 26 -18.73 -0.36 5.81
C GLY A 26 -19.67 0.49 4.96
N GLY A 27 -19.89 0.15 3.68
CA GLY A 27 -20.65 0.99 2.74
C GLY A 27 -20.04 2.39 2.60
N LEU A 28 -18.71 2.51 2.68
CA LEU A 28 -18.04 3.80 2.68
C LEU A 28 -17.91 4.35 1.27
N ARG A 29 -18.32 5.61 1.08
CA ARG A 29 -18.08 6.35 -0.14
C ARG A 29 -16.68 6.97 -0.10
N ILE A 30 -15.86 6.65 -1.10
CA ILE A 30 -14.52 7.20 -1.26
C ILE A 30 -14.56 8.21 -2.40
N SER A 31 -14.19 9.47 -2.11
CA SER A 31 -14.26 10.57 -3.08
C SER A 31 -12.92 10.85 -3.74
N ALA A 32 -11.81 10.60 -3.05
CA ALA A 32 -10.46 10.79 -3.60
C ALA A 32 -9.46 9.89 -2.88
N ILE A 33 -8.37 9.56 -3.57
CA ILE A 33 -7.23 8.85 -2.99
C ILE A 33 -5.98 9.70 -3.18
N LEU A 34 -5.25 9.89 -2.06
CA LEU A 34 -3.97 10.57 -2.02
C LEU A 34 -2.85 9.55 -1.80
N VAL A 35 -1.86 9.54 -2.68
CA VAL A 35 -0.67 8.72 -2.53
C VAL A 35 0.50 9.62 -2.14
N VAL A 36 1.12 9.35 -1.01
CA VAL A 36 2.30 10.09 -0.56
C VAL A 36 3.55 9.48 -1.19
N ALA A 37 4.30 10.27 -1.94
CA ALA A 37 5.59 9.90 -2.51
C ALA A 37 6.69 10.83 -2.01
N THR A 38 7.93 10.32 -1.92
CA THR A 38 9.11 11.10 -1.55
C THR A 38 10.26 10.79 -2.49
N VAL A 39 11.12 11.77 -2.76
CA VAL A 39 12.36 11.55 -3.53
C VAL A 39 13.20 10.44 -2.89
N ARG A 40 13.28 10.43 -1.57
CA ARG A 40 14.02 9.41 -0.81
C ARG A 40 13.50 7.99 -1.07
N ALA A 41 12.18 7.80 -1.06
CA ALA A 41 11.58 6.48 -1.33
C ALA A 41 11.85 6.03 -2.77
N LEU A 42 11.69 6.93 -3.76
CA LEU A 42 11.99 6.61 -5.15
C LEU A 42 13.46 6.21 -5.32
N LYS A 43 14.41 6.95 -4.74
CA LYS A 43 15.83 6.58 -4.77
C LYS A 43 16.11 5.23 -4.12
N SER A 44 15.47 4.91 -3.01
CA SER A 44 15.70 3.65 -2.30
C SER A 44 15.18 2.43 -3.05
N LEU A 45 14.14 2.60 -3.87
CA LEU A 45 13.55 1.56 -4.71
C LEU A 45 14.27 1.42 -6.06
N GLY A 46 14.99 2.47 -6.49
CA GLY A 46 15.76 2.45 -7.73
C GLY A 46 17.17 1.90 -7.53
N SER A 47 17.62 1.03 -8.44
CA SER A 47 19.02 0.66 -8.54
C SER A 47 19.78 1.74 -9.33
N GLY A 48 20.93 2.19 -8.85
CA GLY A 48 21.72 3.23 -9.51
C GLY A 48 22.01 4.42 -8.61
N ASN A 49 22.54 5.50 -9.18
CA ASN A 49 22.89 6.72 -8.47
C ASN A 49 22.16 7.95 -9.04
N GLY A 50 21.88 8.93 -8.17
CA GLY A 50 21.35 10.22 -8.60
C GLY A 50 19.98 10.14 -9.29
N MET A 51 19.83 10.81 -10.42
CA MET A 51 18.57 10.90 -11.17
C MET A 51 18.10 9.56 -11.75
N GLU A 52 19.02 8.67 -12.10
CA GLU A 52 18.69 7.35 -12.65
C GLU A 52 17.94 6.50 -11.63
N SER A 53 18.34 6.55 -10.35
CA SER A 53 17.63 5.84 -9.27
C SER A 53 16.20 6.36 -9.09
N ILE A 54 15.96 7.67 -9.29
CA ILE A 54 14.61 8.24 -9.25
C ILE A 54 13.76 7.67 -10.39
N ARG A 55 14.27 7.63 -11.62
CA ARG A 55 13.54 7.11 -12.79
C ARG A 55 13.17 5.63 -12.63
N ILE A 56 14.12 4.83 -12.18
CA ILE A 56 13.87 3.40 -11.91
C ILE A 56 12.84 3.24 -10.79
N GLY A 57 13.00 3.93 -9.67
CA GLY A 57 12.06 3.86 -8.55
C GLY A 57 10.68 4.43 -8.88
N PHE A 58 10.58 5.35 -9.84
CA PHE A 58 9.31 5.87 -10.32
C PHE A 58 8.42 4.79 -10.94
N THR A 59 9.00 3.74 -11.52
CA THR A 59 8.22 2.59 -12.04
C THR A 59 7.41 1.90 -10.94
N ASN A 60 7.92 1.88 -9.70
CA ASN A 60 7.19 1.37 -8.54
C ASN A 60 5.99 2.28 -8.20
N LEU A 61 6.16 3.61 -8.25
CA LEU A 61 5.04 4.54 -8.06
C LEU A 61 3.97 4.37 -9.16
N LEU A 62 4.38 4.16 -10.42
CA LEU A 62 3.45 3.86 -11.51
C LEU A 62 2.64 2.58 -11.26
N HIS A 63 3.24 1.56 -10.66
CA HIS A 63 2.53 0.34 -10.29
C HIS A 63 1.45 0.65 -9.22
N HIS A 64 1.78 1.44 -8.19
CA HIS A 64 0.78 1.86 -7.20
C HIS A 64 -0.36 2.68 -7.83
N VAL A 65 -0.05 3.59 -8.74
CA VAL A 65 -1.06 4.35 -9.49
C VAL A 65 -1.94 3.41 -10.32
N SER A 66 -1.35 2.44 -11.02
CA SER A 66 -2.07 1.45 -11.82
C SER A 66 -3.02 0.62 -10.96
N ASN A 67 -2.59 0.18 -9.79
CA ASN A 67 -3.42 -0.55 -8.85
C ASN A 67 -4.67 0.25 -8.46
N LEU A 68 -4.51 1.53 -8.15
CA LEU A 68 -5.63 2.39 -7.78
C LEU A 68 -6.57 2.67 -8.97
N LYS A 69 -6.02 2.76 -10.18
CA LYS A 69 -6.83 2.84 -11.41
C LYS A 69 -7.67 1.58 -11.66
N ASN A 70 -7.16 0.40 -11.31
CA ASN A 70 -7.92 -0.85 -11.37
C ASN A 70 -9.14 -0.81 -10.45
N PHE A 71 -9.07 -0.12 -9.31
CA PHE A 71 -10.19 0.14 -8.41
C PHE A 71 -11.13 1.26 -8.89
N GLY A 72 -10.81 1.94 -9.99
CA GLY A 72 -11.60 3.03 -10.57
C GLY A 72 -11.17 4.43 -10.15
N PHE A 73 -10.04 4.59 -9.48
CA PHE A 73 -9.56 5.88 -8.99
C PHE A 73 -8.38 6.42 -9.81
N ASP A 74 -8.44 7.70 -10.17
CA ASP A 74 -7.27 8.46 -10.58
C ASP A 74 -6.67 9.16 -9.35
N PRO A 75 -5.59 8.59 -8.74
CA PRO A 75 -5.06 9.12 -7.49
C PRO A 75 -4.32 10.45 -7.71
N VAL A 76 -4.30 11.28 -6.67
CA VAL A 76 -3.44 12.46 -6.59
C VAL A 76 -2.16 12.10 -5.86
N ILE A 77 -1.01 12.54 -6.37
CA ILE A 77 0.27 12.31 -5.70
C ILE A 77 0.63 13.52 -4.83
N ALA A 78 0.81 13.29 -3.54
CA ALA A 78 1.47 14.25 -2.65
C ALA A 78 2.99 14.02 -2.71
N LEU A 79 3.72 14.84 -3.44
CA LEU A 79 5.17 14.81 -3.39
C LEU A 79 5.63 15.49 -2.10
N ASN A 80 5.89 14.69 -1.07
CA ASN A 80 6.32 15.16 0.24
C ASN A 80 7.81 15.52 0.20
N ARG A 81 8.09 16.81 0.21
CA ARG A 81 9.42 17.37 0.05
C ARG A 81 10.14 17.46 1.39
N PHE A 82 11.38 16.99 1.43
CA PHE A 82 12.31 17.17 2.54
C PHE A 82 13.32 18.26 2.23
N SER A 83 13.92 18.84 3.30
CA SER A 83 14.98 19.86 3.18
C SER A 83 16.25 19.34 2.49
N SER A 84 16.44 18.04 2.43
CA SER A 84 17.55 17.38 1.74
C SER A 84 17.35 17.20 0.25
N ASP A 85 16.13 17.38 -0.26
CA ASP A 85 15.80 17.17 -1.67
C ASP A 85 16.25 18.36 -2.49
N THR A 86 16.95 18.13 -3.59
CA THR A 86 17.40 19.22 -4.48
C THR A 86 16.29 19.67 -5.43
N GLU A 87 16.40 20.88 -5.97
CA GLU A 87 15.42 21.38 -6.94
C GLU A 87 15.42 20.56 -8.24
N GLU A 88 16.58 20.04 -8.63
CA GLU A 88 16.71 19.16 -9.80
C GLU A 88 15.94 17.86 -9.60
N GLU A 89 16.05 17.24 -8.41
CA GLU A 89 15.34 16.02 -8.08
C GLU A 89 13.82 16.21 -8.04
N ILE A 90 13.37 17.30 -7.42
CA ILE A 90 11.94 17.66 -7.40
C ILE A 90 11.43 17.92 -8.82
N THR A 91 12.21 18.62 -9.64
CA THR A 91 11.86 18.90 -11.04
C THR A 91 11.77 17.62 -11.85
N GLU A 92 12.71 16.69 -11.68
CA GLU A 92 12.67 15.39 -12.35
C GLU A 92 11.39 14.62 -12.01
N VAL A 93 11.02 14.52 -10.73
CA VAL A 93 9.78 13.83 -10.32
C VAL A 93 8.54 14.52 -10.89
N LYS A 94 8.50 15.87 -10.89
CA LYS A 94 7.40 16.63 -11.51
C LYS A 94 7.26 16.30 -13.00
N ASN A 95 8.36 16.28 -13.75
CA ASN A 95 8.35 15.96 -15.17
C ASN A 95 7.84 14.53 -15.40
N LEU A 96 8.31 13.57 -14.64
CA LEU A 96 7.85 12.19 -14.72
C LEU A 96 6.34 12.06 -14.43
N LEU A 97 5.81 12.80 -13.45
CA LEU A 97 4.38 12.81 -13.16
C LEU A 97 3.57 13.44 -14.29
N MET A 98 4.03 14.57 -14.84
CA MET A 98 3.38 15.24 -15.98
C MET A 98 3.38 14.38 -17.24
N ASP A 99 4.51 13.77 -17.58
CA ASP A 99 4.66 12.88 -18.75
C ASP A 99 3.71 11.67 -18.68
N ASN A 100 3.40 11.21 -17.47
CA ASN A 100 2.45 10.13 -17.24
C ASN A 100 1.01 10.59 -16.97
N HIS A 101 0.71 11.88 -17.11
CA HIS A 101 -0.61 12.46 -16.88
C HIS A 101 -1.18 12.17 -15.48
N ILE A 102 -0.32 12.21 -14.46
CA ILE A 102 -0.68 11.97 -13.07
C ILE A 102 -0.79 13.31 -12.36
N GLU A 103 -1.93 13.55 -11.73
CA GLU A 103 -2.18 14.75 -10.95
C GLU A 103 -1.39 14.74 -9.64
N PHE A 104 -0.78 15.87 -9.28
CA PHE A 104 0.07 15.93 -8.09
C PHE A 104 0.12 17.34 -7.49
N GLY A 105 0.49 17.38 -6.21
CA GLY A 105 0.84 18.62 -5.50
C GLY A 105 2.07 18.43 -4.63
N ILE A 106 2.79 19.54 -4.37
CA ILE A 106 3.92 19.51 -3.42
C ILE A 106 3.38 19.66 -2.01
N SER A 107 3.93 18.84 -1.10
CA SER A 107 3.66 18.94 0.33
C SER A 107 4.93 19.37 1.06
N GLU A 108 4.87 20.51 1.72
CA GLU A 108 5.92 21.05 2.59
C GLU A 108 5.39 21.30 4.01
N VAL A 109 4.43 20.49 4.44
CA VAL A 109 3.71 20.69 5.72
C VAL A 109 4.62 20.62 6.94
N PHE A 110 5.72 19.89 6.86
CA PHE A 110 6.70 19.83 7.95
C PHE A 110 7.36 21.18 8.24
N LEU A 111 7.65 21.96 7.19
CA LEU A 111 8.32 23.26 7.31
C LEU A 111 7.34 24.42 7.44
N LYS A 112 6.20 24.35 6.76
CA LYS A 112 5.27 25.48 6.57
C LYS A 112 3.89 25.26 7.22
N GLY A 113 3.70 24.13 7.92
CA GLY A 113 2.37 23.78 8.46
C GLY A 113 1.34 23.62 7.34
N GLY A 114 0.08 23.96 7.61
CA GLY A 114 -1.02 23.80 6.66
C GLY A 114 -0.83 24.60 5.35
N GLU A 115 -0.15 25.72 5.39
CA GLU A 115 0.16 26.52 4.18
C GLU A 115 1.01 25.75 3.17
N GLY A 116 1.84 24.81 3.64
CA GLY A 116 2.69 23.98 2.80
C GLY A 116 1.96 22.95 1.94
N ALA A 117 0.64 22.82 2.04
CA ALA A 117 -0.16 21.88 1.25
C ALA A 117 -1.38 22.53 0.57
N MET A 118 -1.48 23.84 0.53
CA MET A 118 -2.70 24.50 0.03
C MET A 118 -3.05 24.12 -1.41
N ASP A 119 -2.07 24.04 -2.30
CA ASP A 119 -2.32 23.62 -3.69
C ASP A 119 -2.85 22.19 -3.75
N LEU A 120 -2.25 21.28 -2.98
CA LEU A 120 -2.69 19.90 -2.88
C LEU A 120 -4.12 19.77 -2.32
N VAL A 121 -4.45 20.58 -1.32
CA VAL A 121 -5.80 20.61 -0.72
C VAL A 121 -6.83 21.08 -1.75
N ASN A 122 -6.52 22.10 -2.56
CA ASN A 122 -7.43 22.57 -3.61
C ASN A 122 -7.70 21.48 -4.66
N ILE A 123 -6.66 20.78 -5.12
CA ILE A 123 -6.80 19.63 -6.04
C ILE A 123 -7.73 18.56 -5.44
N LEU A 124 -7.53 18.22 -4.17
CA LEU A 124 -8.37 17.21 -3.50
C LEU A 124 -9.82 17.65 -3.33
N ILE A 125 -10.05 18.93 -3.02
CA ILE A 125 -11.41 19.49 -2.91
C ILE A 125 -12.12 19.41 -4.26
N ASP A 126 -11.45 19.77 -5.34
CA ASP A 126 -12.02 19.71 -6.69
C ASP A 126 -12.36 18.26 -7.08
N LYS A 127 -11.49 17.31 -6.79
CA LYS A 127 -11.80 15.88 -6.98
C LYS A 127 -13.00 15.42 -6.16
N CYS A 128 -13.05 15.77 -4.89
CA CYS A 128 -14.16 15.38 -4.01
C CYS A 128 -15.52 15.95 -4.44
N ASN A 129 -15.52 17.08 -5.14
CA ASN A 129 -16.74 17.73 -5.61
C ASN A 129 -17.23 17.21 -6.98
N ASN A 130 -16.31 16.71 -7.81
CA ASN A 130 -16.60 16.41 -9.21
C ASN A 130 -16.81 14.94 -9.52
N ASP A 131 -16.31 14.02 -8.70
CA ASP A 131 -16.30 12.61 -9.04
C ASP A 131 -17.24 11.78 -8.16
N GLU A 132 -18.28 11.19 -8.79
CA GLU A 132 -18.97 10.02 -8.22
C GLU A 132 -18.22 8.76 -8.68
N ILE A 133 -17.31 8.28 -7.84
CA ILE A 133 -16.51 7.11 -8.17
C ILE A 133 -17.16 5.87 -7.57
N GLU A 134 -17.50 4.92 -8.42
CA GLU A 134 -17.87 3.58 -8.00
C GLU A 134 -16.61 2.71 -7.85
N VAL A 135 -16.42 2.16 -6.65
CA VAL A 135 -15.29 1.28 -6.37
C VAL A 135 -15.44 -0.03 -7.14
N LYS A 136 -14.47 -0.33 -8.00
CA LYS A 136 -14.38 -1.61 -8.70
C LYS A 136 -13.63 -2.61 -7.83
N HIS A 137 -14.36 -3.49 -7.15
CA HIS A 137 -13.74 -4.51 -6.32
C HIS A 137 -12.97 -5.54 -7.16
N THR A 138 -11.86 -6.04 -6.64
CA THR A 138 -10.99 -6.99 -7.36
C THR A 138 -11.66 -8.34 -7.55
N TYR A 139 -12.54 -8.75 -6.63
CA TYR A 139 -13.24 -10.04 -6.65
C TYR A 139 -14.66 -9.91 -6.13
N ASP A 140 -15.50 -10.89 -6.44
CA ASP A 140 -16.85 -11.04 -5.90
C ASP A 140 -16.87 -11.95 -4.68
N TYR A 141 -17.82 -11.75 -3.77
CA TYR A 141 -17.97 -12.62 -2.59
C TYR A 141 -18.34 -14.07 -2.95
N GLU A 142 -19.04 -14.24 -4.08
CA GLU A 142 -19.42 -15.54 -4.62
C GLU A 142 -18.28 -16.30 -5.32
N ASP A 143 -17.16 -15.63 -5.58
CA ASP A 143 -15.97 -16.31 -6.12
C ASP A 143 -15.44 -17.35 -5.11
N THR A 144 -14.84 -18.42 -5.61
CA THR A 144 -14.14 -19.39 -4.76
C THR A 144 -12.94 -18.73 -4.06
N ILE A 145 -12.50 -19.29 -2.94
CA ILE A 145 -11.33 -18.78 -2.20
C ILE A 145 -10.10 -18.68 -3.12
N ASN A 146 -9.86 -19.71 -3.93
CA ASN A 146 -8.76 -19.71 -4.90
C ASN A 146 -8.90 -18.55 -5.90
N THR A 147 -10.07 -18.39 -6.49
CA THR A 147 -10.34 -17.33 -7.49
C THR A 147 -10.15 -15.94 -6.89
N LYS A 148 -10.63 -15.69 -5.65
CA LYS A 148 -10.40 -14.42 -4.95
C LYS A 148 -8.91 -14.10 -4.81
N ILE A 149 -8.14 -15.09 -4.35
CA ILE A 149 -6.68 -14.97 -4.17
C ILE A 149 -5.98 -14.74 -5.51
N GLU A 150 -6.34 -15.51 -6.56
CA GLU A 150 -5.77 -15.38 -7.90
C GLU A 150 -6.06 -14.01 -8.51
N LYS A 151 -7.29 -13.49 -8.35
CA LYS A 151 -7.66 -12.14 -8.82
C LYS A 151 -6.84 -11.06 -8.12
N ILE A 152 -6.67 -11.11 -6.79
CA ILE A 152 -5.81 -10.16 -6.07
C ILE A 152 -4.36 -10.27 -6.58
N ALA A 153 -3.84 -11.49 -6.66
CA ALA A 153 -2.46 -11.76 -7.08
C ALA A 153 -2.16 -11.21 -8.48
N THR A 154 -3.05 -11.42 -9.43
CA THR A 154 -2.84 -11.00 -10.82
C THR A 154 -3.13 -9.51 -11.03
N HIS A 155 -4.21 -8.96 -10.48
CA HIS A 155 -4.61 -7.59 -10.77
C HIS A 155 -3.90 -6.54 -9.90
N ILE A 156 -3.52 -6.93 -8.66
CA ILE A 156 -2.91 -5.99 -7.71
C ILE A 156 -1.39 -6.21 -7.59
N TYR A 157 -0.96 -7.47 -7.50
CA TYR A 157 0.48 -7.77 -7.35
C TYR A 157 1.20 -7.93 -8.68
N GLY A 158 0.45 -8.11 -9.79
CA GLY A 158 1.02 -8.27 -11.13
C GLY A 158 1.75 -9.61 -11.34
N VAL A 159 1.54 -10.59 -10.48
CA VAL A 159 2.13 -11.93 -10.63
C VAL A 159 1.36 -12.74 -11.68
N LYS A 160 2.02 -13.70 -12.30
CA LYS A 160 1.43 -14.53 -13.36
C LYS A 160 0.65 -15.73 -12.84
N SER A 161 0.99 -16.21 -11.64
CA SER A 161 0.37 -17.41 -11.07
C SER A 161 0.46 -17.42 -9.54
N VAL A 162 -0.38 -18.26 -8.94
CA VAL A 162 -0.40 -18.53 -7.49
C VAL A 162 -0.05 -19.99 -7.25
N ASN A 163 0.92 -20.22 -6.37
CA ASN A 163 1.29 -21.54 -5.91
C ASN A 163 0.72 -21.79 -4.51
N PHE A 164 -0.28 -22.65 -4.41
CA PHE A 164 -0.87 -23.05 -3.14
C PHE A 164 -0.11 -24.22 -2.55
N GLN A 165 0.52 -24.06 -1.41
CA GLN A 165 1.13 -25.17 -0.68
C GLN A 165 0.08 -26.17 -0.19
N LYS A 166 0.49 -27.38 0.10
CA LYS A 166 -0.41 -28.47 0.55
C LYS A 166 -1.23 -28.08 1.80
N SER A 167 -0.62 -27.36 2.74
CA SER A 167 -1.29 -26.81 3.92
C SER A 167 -2.41 -25.84 3.56
N ALA A 168 -2.16 -24.91 2.63
CA ALA A 168 -3.16 -23.95 2.16
C ALA A 168 -4.36 -24.67 1.51
N LEU A 169 -4.11 -25.69 0.67
CA LEU A 169 -5.18 -26.47 0.04
C LEU A 169 -6.03 -27.24 1.05
N ILE A 170 -5.43 -27.75 2.12
CA ILE A 170 -6.16 -28.41 3.22
C ILE A 170 -7.00 -27.37 3.98
N ASN A 171 -6.43 -26.18 4.26
CA ASN A 171 -7.17 -25.12 4.94
C ASN A 171 -8.38 -24.66 4.10
N ILE A 172 -8.22 -24.47 2.79
CA ILE A 172 -9.32 -24.08 1.88
C ILE A 172 -10.48 -25.07 2.01
N LYS A 173 -10.23 -26.38 1.86
CA LYS A 173 -11.27 -27.41 1.98
C LYS A 173 -11.99 -27.37 3.33
N HIS A 174 -11.25 -27.15 4.41
CA HIS A 174 -11.83 -27.07 5.76
C HIS A 174 -12.72 -25.81 5.88
N ILE A 175 -12.25 -24.67 5.38
CA ILE A 175 -12.99 -23.39 5.39
C ILE A 175 -14.28 -23.50 4.58
N GLU A 176 -14.23 -24.16 3.42
CA GLU A 176 -15.41 -24.44 2.58
C GLU A 176 -16.43 -25.34 3.31
N GLN A 177 -15.97 -26.39 3.98
CA GLN A 177 -16.84 -27.26 4.78
C GLN A 177 -17.52 -26.54 5.94
N LEU A 178 -16.87 -25.51 6.49
CA LEU A 178 -17.44 -24.66 7.54
C LEU A 178 -18.39 -23.57 6.98
N GLY A 179 -18.54 -23.44 5.67
CA GLY A 179 -19.41 -22.45 5.04
C GLY A 179 -18.86 -21.03 4.98
N PHE A 180 -17.55 -20.85 5.16
CA PHE A 180 -16.88 -19.52 5.20
C PHE A 180 -16.29 -19.08 3.86
N SER A 181 -16.64 -19.73 2.75
CA SER A 181 -16.12 -19.38 1.42
C SER A 181 -16.47 -17.95 0.98
N HIS A 182 -17.58 -17.41 1.45
CA HIS A 182 -18.05 -16.07 1.12
C HIS A 182 -17.26 -14.94 1.78
N LEU A 183 -16.47 -15.24 2.81
CA LEU A 183 -15.72 -14.21 3.54
C LEU A 183 -14.69 -13.49 2.65
N PRO A 184 -14.45 -12.19 2.89
CA PRO A 184 -13.41 -11.44 2.19
C PRO A 184 -12.00 -11.94 2.52
N ILE A 185 -11.05 -11.61 1.64
CA ILE A 185 -9.67 -12.04 1.72
C ILE A 185 -8.79 -10.91 2.27
N CYS A 186 -8.03 -11.21 3.32
CA CYS A 186 -6.96 -10.37 3.83
C CYS A 186 -5.61 -11.03 3.50
N MET A 187 -4.89 -10.49 2.53
CA MET A 187 -3.58 -11.00 2.15
C MET A 187 -2.52 -10.54 3.14
N ALA A 188 -1.79 -11.49 3.73
CA ALA A 188 -0.64 -11.25 4.60
C ALA A 188 0.64 -11.60 3.85
N LYS A 189 1.32 -10.59 3.30
CA LYS A 189 2.60 -10.68 2.61
C LYS A 189 3.59 -9.64 3.15
N ASN A 190 4.88 -9.77 2.82
CA ASN A 190 5.85 -8.74 3.17
C ASN A 190 5.59 -7.43 2.37
N GLN A 191 6.15 -6.33 2.87
CA GLN A 191 5.99 -4.99 2.27
C GLN A 191 7.11 -4.63 1.29
N TYR A 192 8.07 -5.51 1.04
CA TYR A 192 9.28 -5.17 0.29
C TYR A 192 9.16 -5.43 -1.21
N SER A 193 8.22 -6.26 -1.63
CA SER A 193 7.95 -6.56 -3.04
C SER A 193 6.46 -6.69 -3.31
N PHE A 194 6.02 -6.48 -4.55
CA PHE A 194 4.62 -6.69 -4.93
C PHE A 194 4.23 -8.17 -4.86
N SER A 195 5.13 -9.07 -5.26
CA SER A 195 4.89 -10.52 -5.20
C SER A 195 4.84 -11.09 -3.77
N GLY A 196 5.34 -10.35 -2.79
CA GLY A 196 5.50 -10.83 -1.42
C GLY A 196 6.65 -11.81 -1.23
N ASN A 197 7.43 -12.07 -2.26
CA ASN A 197 8.61 -12.93 -2.20
C ASN A 197 9.84 -12.18 -1.67
N ASP A 198 10.78 -12.94 -1.11
CA ASP A 198 12.07 -12.37 -0.70
C ASP A 198 12.90 -11.96 -1.91
N LEU A 199 13.84 -11.03 -1.71
CA LEU A 199 14.74 -10.56 -2.75
C LEU A 199 15.49 -11.73 -3.41
N GLY A 200 15.36 -11.83 -4.75
CA GLY A 200 16.01 -12.88 -5.54
C GLY A 200 15.16 -14.13 -5.79
N GLN A 201 13.92 -14.18 -5.30
CA GLN A 201 12.94 -15.19 -5.70
C GLN A 201 12.19 -14.75 -6.97
N ASP A 202 11.45 -15.71 -7.59
CA ASP A 202 10.66 -15.42 -8.80
C ASP A 202 9.46 -14.52 -8.46
N ASP A 203 9.53 -13.28 -8.92
CA ASP A 203 8.45 -12.28 -8.73
C ASP A 203 7.19 -12.56 -9.57
N ASN A 204 7.20 -13.61 -10.39
CA ASN A 204 6.03 -13.98 -11.21
C ASN A 204 5.05 -14.93 -10.50
N VAL A 205 5.41 -15.47 -9.32
CA VAL A 205 4.62 -16.47 -8.61
C VAL A 205 4.38 -16.02 -7.17
N LEU A 206 3.11 -15.96 -6.75
CA LEU A 206 2.74 -15.75 -5.34
C LEU A 206 2.68 -17.10 -4.63
N ASN A 207 3.41 -17.27 -3.53
CA ASN A 207 3.39 -18.48 -2.73
C ASN A 207 2.44 -18.36 -1.53
N VAL A 208 1.33 -19.09 -1.55
CA VAL A 208 0.38 -19.15 -0.44
C VAL A 208 0.72 -20.34 0.45
N THR A 209 1.15 -20.07 1.68
CA THR A 209 1.62 -21.07 2.63
C THR A 209 0.51 -21.66 3.48
N SER A 210 -0.42 -20.84 3.95
CA SER A 210 -1.56 -21.25 4.77
C SER A 210 -2.70 -20.23 4.71
N ILE A 211 -3.88 -20.65 5.17
CA ILE A 211 -5.06 -19.77 5.27
C ILE A 211 -5.73 -20.03 6.61
N SER A 212 -6.14 -18.98 7.29
CA SER A 212 -6.89 -19.06 8.54
C SER A 212 -8.16 -18.21 8.51
N VAL A 213 -9.14 -18.59 9.32
CA VAL A 213 -10.38 -17.82 9.51
C VAL A 213 -10.22 -16.88 10.69
N SER A 214 -10.40 -15.60 10.48
CA SER A 214 -10.57 -14.60 11.55
C SER A 214 -12.07 -14.43 11.83
N SER A 215 -12.68 -15.41 12.47
CA SER A 215 -14.14 -15.50 12.62
C SER A 215 -14.75 -14.33 13.37
N GLY A 216 -14.05 -13.80 14.37
CA GLY A 216 -14.51 -12.62 15.13
C GLY A 216 -14.51 -11.32 14.32
N ALA A 217 -13.70 -11.25 13.25
CA ALA A 217 -13.59 -10.09 12.38
C ALA A 217 -14.22 -10.31 11.00
N GLY A 218 -14.62 -11.54 10.67
CA GLY A 218 -15.37 -11.86 9.45
C GLY A 218 -14.54 -11.85 8.17
N PHE A 219 -13.27 -12.31 8.20
CA PHE A 219 -12.45 -12.42 6.99
C PHE A 219 -11.48 -13.62 7.05
N LEU A 220 -10.94 -13.97 5.89
CA LEU A 220 -9.90 -15.01 5.75
C LEU A 220 -8.52 -14.33 5.67
N VAL A 221 -7.57 -14.82 6.47
CA VAL A 221 -6.16 -14.39 6.38
C VAL A 221 -5.40 -15.37 5.53
N VAL A 222 -4.81 -14.88 4.44
CA VAL A 222 -4.00 -15.66 3.49
C VAL A 222 -2.54 -15.32 3.69
N TYR A 223 -1.75 -16.29 4.14
CA TYR A 223 -0.33 -16.10 4.43
C TYR A 223 0.51 -16.40 3.19
N CYS A 224 1.30 -15.41 2.77
CA CYS A 224 2.20 -15.49 1.63
C CYS A 224 3.64 -15.45 2.12
N GLY A 225 4.19 -16.62 2.43
CA GLY A 225 5.51 -16.76 3.03
C GLY A 225 5.48 -16.85 4.58
N GLU A 226 6.63 -16.66 5.19
CA GLU A 226 6.77 -16.59 6.65
C GLU A 226 6.43 -15.17 7.14
N ILE A 227 5.24 -15.02 7.69
CA ILE A 227 4.74 -13.72 8.19
C ILE A 227 4.73 -13.73 9.72
N MET A 228 5.44 -12.78 10.29
CA MET A 228 5.40 -12.52 11.73
C MET A 228 4.08 -11.81 12.08
N THR A 229 3.17 -12.52 12.74
CA THR A 229 1.84 -12.00 13.08
C THR A 229 1.87 -11.04 14.28
N MET A 230 2.90 -11.15 15.11
CA MET A 230 3.11 -10.26 16.25
C MET A 230 4.62 -10.08 16.47
N PRO A 231 5.16 -8.84 16.38
CA PRO A 231 6.56 -8.60 16.70
C PRO A 231 6.83 -8.93 18.16
N GLY A 232 7.87 -9.72 18.41
CA GLY A 232 8.36 -9.96 19.77
C GLY A 232 8.94 -8.68 20.37
N LEU A 233 8.41 -8.24 21.50
CA LEU A 233 9.01 -7.12 22.23
C LEU A 233 10.24 -7.63 22.97
N PRO A 234 11.39 -6.90 22.94
CA PRO A 234 12.56 -7.24 23.72
C PRO A 234 12.25 -7.14 25.22
N LYS A 235 12.93 -7.96 26.04
CA LYS A 235 12.79 -7.88 27.50
C LYS A 235 13.13 -6.51 28.08
N ILE A 236 14.09 -5.81 27.46
CA ILE A 236 14.45 -4.42 27.78
C ILE A 236 14.00 -3.60 26.57
N PRO A 237 12.98 -2.72 26.72
CA PRO A 237 12.53 -1.87 25.63
C PRO A 237 13.63 -0.90 25.19
N ALA A 238 13.74 -0.61 23.90
CA ALA A 238 14.68 0.39 23.37
C ALA A 238 14.47 1.78 24.01
N ALA A 239 13.26 2.08 24.46
CA ALA A 239 12.95 3.30 25.21
C ALA A 239 13.76 3.50 26.50
N CYS A 240 14.29 2.43 27.10
CA CYS A 240 15.14 2.52 28.29
C CYS A 240 16.51 3.16 28.01
N ASP A 241 16.97 3.07 26.76
CA ASP A 241 18.27 3.59 26.33
C ASP A 241 18.15 4.98 25.69
N ILE A 242 16.94 5.41 25.32
CA ILE A 242 16.69 6.73 24.75
C ILE A 242 16.84 7.78 25.83
N THR A 243 17.71 8.76 25.58
CA THR A 243 17.96 9.88 26.50
C THR A 243 17.79 11.22 25.80
N ILE A 244 17.45 12.25 26.59
CA ILE A 244 17.35 13.63 26.13
C ILE A 244 18.24 14.52 27.00
N ASP A 245 19.02 15.41 26.38
CA ASP A 245 19.84 16.37 27.11
C ASP A 245 19.02 17.64 27.48
N SER A 246 19.66 18.53 28.22
CA SER A 246 19.06 19.80 28.66
C SER A 246 18.77 20.78 27.52
N LYS A 247 19.27 20.50 26.29
CA LYS A 247 19.04 21.30 25.08
C LYS A 247 17.95 20.68 24.18
N GLY A 248 17.38 19.54 24.59
CA GLY A 248 16.35 18.84 23.82
C GLY A 248 16.90 17.89 22.74
N ASN A 249 18.21 17.62 22.72
CA ASN A 249 18.75 16.64 21.77
C ASN A 249 18.45 15.21 22.27
N ILE A 250 17.97 14.38 21.36
CA ILE A 250 17.63 12.97 21.63
C ILE A 250 18.79 12.08 21.20
N PHE A 251 19.19 11.13 22.06
CA PHE A 251 20.25 10.17 21.82
C PHE A 251 19.70 8.74 21.87
N ASN A 252 20.37 7.83 21.15
CA ASN A 252 20.04 6.39 21.10
C ASN A 252 18.63 6.11 20.58
N LEU A 253 18.12 6.92 19.64
CA LEU A 253 16.82 6.72 19.03
C LEU A 253 16.85 5.54 18.03
N PHE A 254 18.01 5.29 17.39
CA PHE A 254 18.31 4.19 16.46
C PHE A 254 19.73 3.67 16.69
#